data_9b571ab5c14265eb8821401254b4fb33
#
_entry.id   9b571ab5c14265eb8821401254b4fb33
#
_cell.length_a   1.000
_cell.length_b   1.000
_cell.length_c   1.000
_cell.angle_alpha   90.00
_cell.angle_beta   90.00
_cell.angle_gamma   90.00
#
_symmetry.space_group_name_H-M   'P 1'
#
loop_
_entity.id
_entity.type
_entity.pdbx_description
1 polymer ?
#
loop_
_entity_poly.entity_id
_entity_poly.type
_entity_poly.pdbx_seq_one_letter_code
_entity_poly.pdbx_strand_id
1 'polypeptide(L)'
;MQLLSGVTSDTTNSPHPQIQIVNTGTGPLNLNNVTVKYWFNCDCTTQFVQAWVDWAGLMPSGTTATGNVQPLVQTTSLGGQTNVILYTFTGNMVLQPGQAIQIQSRFNKSDWSNMIQGNDWSFAPYTSFTDWAQVTGYLSGSLVWGHEPMAAPAALTVSSAMSFPNPSTGTGATLSFNLNGTQTGPAASLLSADNPLLLDPNAKITLGIYTLAMRLIWTQTLTGGAYGTTGKHELYWDERDLRGIGLANGLYLLRVTVESHGQKSSATAKILILQ
;
A
#
# COMPACT_ATOMS: atom_id res chain seq x y z
N MET A 1 -17.20 -8.67 -11.38
CA MET A 1 -16.56 -8.07 -12.59
C MET A 1 -15.39 -8.95 -13.01
N GLN A 2 -15.13 -8.95 -14.30
CA GLN A 2 -14.08 -9.77 -14.90
C GLN A 2 -13.13 -8.89 -15.70
N LEU A 3 -11.86 -9.29 -15.75
CA LEU A 3 -10.79 -8.65 -16.52
C LEU A 3 -10.25 -9.64 -17.55
N LEU A 4 -9.93 -9.13 -18.73
CA LEU A 4 -9.08 -9.70 -19.75
C LEU A 4 -8.10 -8.63 -20.18
N SER A 5 -6.83 -8.96 -20.37
CA SER A 5 -5.81 -8.01 -20.82
C SER A 5 -5.48 -8.23 -22.27
N GLY A 6 -5.77 -7.24 -23.12
CA GLY A 6 -5.44 -7.30 -24.55
C GLY A 6 -3.93 -7.25 -24.81
N VAL A 7 -3.15 -6.74 -23.85
CA VAL A 7 -1.69 -6.80 -23.79
C VAL A 7 -1.28 -7.39 -22.46
N THR A 8 -0.55 -8.50 -22.47
CA THR A 8 -0.18 -9.26 -21.27
C THR A 8 1.28 -9.08 -20.83
N SER A 9 2.09 -8.33 -21.59
CA SER A 9 3.48 -8.03 -21.24
C SER A 9 3.54 -7.02 -20.09
N ASP A 10 4.49 -7.16 -19.18
CA ASP A 10 4.68 -6.24 -18.04
C ASP A 10 4.93 -4.79 -18.46
N THR A 11 5.44 -4.56 -19.65
CA THR A 11 5.76 -3.23 -20.18
C THR A 11 5.12 -3.03 -21.54
N THR A 12 4.43 -1.90 -21.71
CA THR A 12 3.79 -1.52 -22.97
C THR A 12 3.59 0.00 -23.03
N ASN A 13 3.50 0.56 -24.21
CA ASN A 13 3.11 1.97 -24.40
C ASN A 13 1.59 2.16 -24.47
N SER A 14 0.82 1.09 -24.49
CA SER A 14 -0.64 1.12 -24.55
C SER A 14 -1.23 -0.10 -23.85
N PRO A 15 -1.48 -0.04 -22.54
CA PRO A 15 -2.27 -1.06 -21.84
C PRO A 15 -3.69 -1.14 -22.40
N HIS A 16 -4.21 -2.36 -22.55
CA HIS A 16 -5.53 -2.64 -23.10
C HIS A 16 -6.40 -3.45 -22.12
N PRO A 17 -6.91 -2.84 -21.04
CA PRO A 17 -7.84 -3.54 -20.17
C PRO A 17 -9.20 -3.75 -20.87
N GLN A 18 -9.69 -4.99 -20.83
CA GLN A 18 -11.03 -5.34 -21.25
C GLN A 18 -11.81 -5.76 -20.01
N ILE A 19 -12.92 -5.09 -19.74
CA ILE A 19 -13.69 -5.26 -18.51
C ILE A 19 -15.05 -5.79 -18.86
N GLN A 20 -15.51 -6.83 -18.13
CA GLN A 20 -16.88 -7.33 -18.23
C GLN A 20 -17.60 -7.12 -16.90
N ILE A 21 -18.76 -6.47 -16.95
CA ILE A 21 -19.66 -6.31 -15.82
C ILE A 21 -20.85 -7.24 -16.04
N VAL A 22 -21.03 -8.19 -15.13
CA VAL A 22 -22.16 -9.13 -15.17
C VAL A 22 -23.15 -8.75 -14.08
N ASN A 23 -24.43 -8.63 -14.41
CA ASN A 23 -25.48 -8.51 -13.41
C ASN A 23 -25.77 -9.90 -12.81
N THR A 24 -25.21 -10.17 -11.66
CA THR A 24 -25.42 -11.41 -10.89
C THR A 24 -26.58 -11.31 -9.88
N GLY A 25 -27.21 -10.14 -9.80
CA GLY A 25 -28.37 -9.89 -8.95
C GLY A 25 -29.65 -10.50 -9.50
N THR A 26 -30.74 -10.39 -8.73
CA THR A 26 -32.09 -10.87 -9.10
C THR A 26 -32.95 -9.81 -9.78
N GLY A 27 -32.51 -8.56 -9.78
CA GLY A 27 -33.23 -7.43 -10.39
C GLY A 27 -32.43 -6.72 -11.48
N PRO A 28 -33.07 -5.83 -12.24
CA PRO A 28 -32.40 -5.06 -13.29
C PRO A 28 -31.38 -4.08 -12.70
N LEU A 29 -30.21 -3.98 -13.33
CA LEU A 29 -29.13 -3.07 -12.96
C LEU A 29 -29.09 -1.91 -13.97
N ASN A 30 -29.41 -0.69 -13.51
CA ASN A 30 -29.26 0.52 -14.32
C ASN A 30 -27.78 0.96 -14.30
N LEU A 31 -27.14 0.94 -15.47
CA LEU A 31 -25.73 1.27 -15.61
C LEU A 31 -25.40 2.75 -15.31
N ASN A 32 -26.36 3.66 -15.42
CA ASN A 32 -26.12 5.07 -15.05
C ASN A 32 -25.74 5.24 -13.56
N ASN A 33 -26.09 4.27 -12.73
CA ASN A 33 -25.72 4.25 -11.30
C ASN A 33 -24.41 3.51 -11.04
N VAL A 34 -23.78 2.96 -12.07
CA VAL A 34 -22.54 2.16 -11.96
C VAL A 34 -21.34 3.02 -12.31
N THR A 35 -20.28 2.89 -11.52
CA THR A 35 -18.95 3.38 -11.86
C THR A 35 -17.98 2.23 -11.71
N VAL A 36 -17.06 2.08 -12.67
CA VAL A 36 -15.95 1.11 -12.58
C VAL A 36 -14.66 1.88 -12.50
N LYS A 37 -13.72 1.42 -11.66
CA LYS A 37 -12.41 2.02 -11.56
C LYS A 37 -11.32 1.00 -11.87
N TYR A 38 -10.40 1.39 -12.74
CA TYR A 38 -9.14 0.71 -13.05
C TYR A 38 -7.98 1.52 -12.49
N TRP A 39 -7.23 0.98 -11.55
CA TRP A 39 -6.17 1.66 -10.81
C TRP A 39 -4.82 1.32 -11.39
N PHE A 40 -4.00 2.32 -11.67
CA PHE A 40 -2.71 2.11 -12.30
C PHE A 40 -1.65 3.13 -11.85
N ASN A 41 -0.39 2.77 -12.07
CA ASN A 41 0.74 3.67 -11.89
C ASN A 41 1.16 4.22 -13.27
N CYS A 42 1.10 5.53 -13.43
CA CYS A 42 1.43 6.18 -14.70
C CYS A 42 2.90 6.00 -15.11
N ASP A 43 3.82 5.82 -14.16
CA ASP A 43 5.28 5.95 -14.41
C ASP A 43 5.61 7.27 -15.13
N CYS A 44 4.85 8.32 -14.85
CA CYS A 44 4.96 9.62 -15.49
C CYS A 44 5.91 10.54 -14.74
N THR A 45 6.67 11.36 -15.46
CA THR A 45 7.41 12.50 -14.90
C THR A 45 6.73 13.84 -15.23
N THR A 46 6.32 14.03 -16.47
CA THR A 46 5.67 15.26 -16.97
C THR A 46 4.50 14.96 -17.90
N GLN A 47 4.32 13.70 -18.29
CA GLN A 47 3.29 13.26 -19.21
C GLN A 47 1.92 13.25 -18.52
N PHE A 48 0.85 13.45 -19.27
CA PHE A 48 -0.50 13.12 -18.87
C PHE A 48 -0.96 11.83 -19.56
N VAL A 49 -1.96 11.18 -19.00
CA VAL A 49 -2.54 9.95 -19.53
C VAL A 49 -3.87 10.24 -20.18
N GLN A 50 -4.11 9.63 -21.33
CA GLN A 50 -5.38 9.62 -22.03
C GLN A 50 -5.94 8.19 -22.08
N ALA A 51 -7.26 8.06 -22.02
CA ALA A 51 -7.93 6.78 -22.09
C ALA A 51 -9.08 6.84 -23.12
N TRP A 52 -9.32 5.71 -23.79
CA TRP A 52 -10.38 5.56 -24.77
C TRP A 52 -11.14 4.26 -24.56
N VAL A 53 -12.38 4.24 -24.97
CA VAL A 53 -13.17 3.03 -25.15
C VAL A 53 -13.21 2.75 -26.66
N ASP A 54 -12.54 1.68 -27.07
CA ASP A 54 -12.47 1.27 -28.47
C ASP A 54 -13.76 0.58 -28.91
N TRP A 55 -14.34 -0.20 -27.98
CA TRP A 55 -15.63 -0.86 -28.17
C TRP A 55 -16.30 -1.15 -26.83
N ALA A 56 -17.62 -1.06 -26.79
CA ALA A 56 -18.43 -1.61 -25.72
C ALA A 56 -19.73 -2.19 -26.29
N GLY A 57 -20.21 -3.29 -25.68
CA GLY A 57 -21.43 -3.96 -26.13
C GLY A 57 -22.13 -4.73 -25.03
N LEU A 58 -23.48 -4.77 -25.14
CA LEU A 58 -24.34 -5.53 -24.23
C LEU A 58 -24.36 -7.00 -24.65
N MET A 59 -24.13 -7.89 -23.70
CA MET A 59 -24.08 -9.34 -23.93
C MET A 59 -25.33 -10.05 -23.38
N PRO A 60 -25.87 -11.06 -24.05
CA PRO A 60 -25.34 -11.73 -25.24
C PRO A 60 -25.74 -11.09 -26.59
N SER A 61 -26.56 -10.02 -26.60
CA SER A 61 -27.10 -9.45 -27.84
C SER A 61 -26.05 -8.84 -28.78
N GLY A 62 -24.88 -8.46 -28.27
CA GLY A 62 -23.86 -7.73 -29.03
C GLY A 62 -24.23 -6.28 -29.36
N THR A 63 -25.30 -5.75 -28.77
CA THR A 63 -25.77 -4.37 -29.05
C THR A 63 -24.66 -3.39 -28.64
N THR A 64 -24.19 -2.61 -29.61
CA THR A 64 -23.12 -1.63 -29.42
C THR A 64 -23.53 -0.55 -28.42
N ALA A 65 -22.64 -0.28 -27.48
CA ALA A 65 -22.81 0.70 -26.39
C ALA A 65 -21.59 1.63 -26.25
N THR A 66 -20.69 1.65 -27.23
CA THR A 66 -19.40 2.38 -27.16
C THR A 66 -19.58 3.85 -26.84
N GLY A 67 -20.49 4.55 -27.49
CA GLY A 67 -20.77 5.97 -27.24
C GLY A 67 -21.41 6.27 -25.88
N ASN A 68 -21.83 5.24 -25.16
CA ASN A 68 -22.47 5.35 -23.85
C ASN A 68 -21.50 5.08 -22.68
N VAL A 69 -20.25 4.70 -22.95
CA VAL A 69 -19.23 4.48 -21.93
C VAL A 69 -18.21 5.61 -22.00
N GLN A 70 -18.03 6.32 -20.88
CA GLN A 70 -17.14 7.48 -20.81
C GLN A 70 -15.96 7.16 -19.89
N PRO A 71 -14.71 7.08 -20.40
CA PRO A 71 -13.51 6.95 -19.59
C PRO A 71 -13.06 8.33 -19.12
N LEU A 72 -12.68 8.45 -17.86
CA LEU A 72 -12.09 9.66 -17.27
C LEU A 72 -10.85 9.27 -16.45
N VAL A 73 -9.70 9.79 -16.82
CA VAL A 73 -8.46 9.61 -16.05
C VAL A 73 -8.40 10.67 -14.96
N GLN A 74 -8.15 10.23 -13.72
CA GLN A 74 -7.93 11.09 -12.56
C GLN A 74 -6.64 10.71 -11.87
N THR A 75 -6.00 11.68 -11.20
CA THR A 75 -4.87 11.44 -10.31
C THR A 75 -5.36 10.86 -8.99
N THR A 76 -4.55 10.02 -8.37
CA THR A 76 -4.79 9.45 -7.05
C THR A 76 -3.46 9.25 -6.34
N SER A 77 -3.49 9.03 -5.03
CA SER A 77 -2.34 8.57 -4.24
C SER A 77 -2.67 7.29 -3.46
N LEU A 78 -3.77 6.63 -3.82
CA LEU A 78 -4.26 5.47 -3.09
C LEU A 78 -3.42 4.23 -3.39
N GLY A 79 -2.88 3.60 -2.37
CA GLY A 79 -2.14 2.34 -2.47
C GLY A 79 -0.88 2.40 -3.35
N GLY A 80 -0.24 3.57 -3.46
CA GLY A 80 0.92 3.76 -4.33
C GLY A 80 0.58 3.91 -5.81
N GLN A 81 -0.71 3.85 -6.17
CA GLN A 81 -1.15 4.11 -7.53
C GLN A 81 -1.23 5.63 -7.77
N THR A 82 -0.78 6.08 -8.93
CA THR A 82 -0.77 7.52 -9.27
C THR A 82 -2.01 7.96 -10.01
N ASN A 83 -2.72 7.03 -10.66
CA ASN A 83 -3.87 7.32 -11.50
C ASN A 83 -4.98 6.26 -11.36
N VAL A 84 -6.17 6.67 -11.73
CA VAL A 84 -7.34 5.81 -11.86
C VAL A 84 -8.13 6.19 -13.10
N ILE A 85 -8.61 5.20 -13.86
CA ILE A 85 -9.59 5.41 -14.92
C ILE A 85 -10.97 5.10 -14.35
N LEU A 86 -11.87 6.08 -14.40
CA LEU A 86 -13.28 5.91 -14.09
C LEU A 86 -14.04 5.65 -15.39
N TYR A 87 -14.75 4.53 -15.46
CA TYR A 87 -15.71 4.27 -16.52
C TYR A 87 -17.12 4.56 -15.98
N THR A 88 -17.81 5.51 -16.60
CA THR A 88 -19.19 5.88 -16.30
C THR A 88 -20.06 5.62 -17.50
N PHE A 89 -21.37 5.54 -17.29
CA PHE A 89 -22.32 5.11 -18.30
C PHE A 89 -23.42 6.14 -18.49
N THR A 90 -23.89 6.27 -19.72
CA THR A 90 -25.00 7.15 -20.13
C THR A 90 -26.02 6.34 -20.90
N GLY A 91 -27.17 6.99 -21.32
CA GLY A 91 -28.13 6.38 -22.23
C GLY A 91 -29.09 5.39 -21.59
N ASN A 92 -29.27 5.43 -20.27
CA ASN A 92 -30.25 4.61 -19.53
C ASN A 92 -30.19 3.11 -19.85
N MET A 93 -28.96 2.58 -20.02
CA MET A 93 -28.75 1.16 -20.27
C MET A 93 -29.05 0.34 -19.02
N VAL A 94 -29.75 -0.76 -19.21
CA VAL A 94 -30.14 -1.67 -18.12
C VAL A 94 -29.67 -3.09 -18.44
N LEU A 95 -28.97 -3.72 -17.52
CA LEU A 95 -28.65 -5.15 -17.57
C LEU A 95 -29.73 -5.93 -16.80
N GLN A 96 -30.41 -6.85 -17.47
CA GLN A 96 -31.25 -7.83 -16.79
C GLN A 96 -30.39 -8.85 -16.04
N PRO A 97 -30.92 -9.60 -15.07
CA PRO A 97 -30.21 -10.70 -14.41
C PRO A 97 -29.56 -11.63 -15.44
N GLY A 98 -28.25 -11.92 -15.26
CA GLY A 98 -27.44 -12.72 -16.15
C GLY A 98 -26.89 -12.02 -17.40
N GLN A 99 -27.32 -10.80 -17.69
CA GLN A 99 -26.75 -10.01 -18.79
C GLN A 99 -25.44 -9.33 -18.35
N ALA A 100 -24.62 -8.95 -19.34
CA ALA A 100 -23.36 -8.28 -19.13
C ALA A 100 -23.16 -7.10 -20.09
N ILE A 101 -22.24 -6.21 -19.76
CA ILE A 101 -21.61 -5.29 -20.69
C ILE A 101 -20.12 -5.61 -20.74
N GLN A 102 -19.56 -5.68 -21.93
CA GLN A 102 -18.12 -5.76 -22.17
C GLN A 102 -17.61 -4.41 -22.65
N ILE A 103 -16.44 -4.00 -22.15
CA ILE A 103 -15.76 -2.75 -22.48
C ILE A 103 -14.34 -3.12 -22.91
N GLN A 104 -13.96 -2.74 -24.11
CA GLN A 104 -12.59 -2.80 -24.60
C GLN A 104 -12.04 -1.38 -24.58
N SER A 105 -11.02 -1.16 -23.78
CA SER A 105 -10.41 0.14 -23.59
C SER A 105 -8.90 0.06 -23.73
N ARG A 106 -8.32 1.23 -23.91
CA ARG A 106 -6.87 1.42 -23.90
C ARG A 106 -6.52 2.77 -23.29
N PHE A 107 -5.28 2.89 -22.85
CA PHE A 107 -4.76 4.17 -22.38
C PHE A 107 -3.25 4.27 -22.70
N ASN A 108 -2.74 5.49 -22.75
CA ASN A 108 -1.31 5.75 -23.00
C ASN A 108 -0.90 7.10 -22.44
N LYS A 109 0.41 7.29 -22.28
CA LYS A 109 0.99 8.60 -22.01
C LYS A 109 0.91 9.49 -23.25
N SER A 110 0.90 10.80 -23.04
CA SER A 110 0.84 11.79 -24.12
C SER A 110 1.98 11.70 -25.14
N ASP A 111 3.13 11.15 -24.75
CA ASP A 111 4.31 10.96 -25.58
C ASP A 111 4.48 9.51 -26.10
N TRP A 112 3.52 8.63 -25.81
CA TRP A 112 3.56 7.21 -26.18
C TRP A 112 4.77 6.44 -25.63
N SER A 113 5.41 6.95 -24.58
CA SER A 113 6.45 6.20 -23.90
C SER A 113 5.88 5.00 -23.13
N ASN A 114 6.71 3.99 -22.90
CA ASN A 114 6.28 2.79 -22.19
C ASN A 114 5.86 3.08 -20.73
N MET A 115 4.93 2.28 -20.26
CA MET A 115 4.51 2.15 -18.86
C MET A 115 4.77 0.73 -18.38
N ILE A 116 4.96 0.56 -17.08
CA ILE A 116 5.16 -0.74 -16.44
C ILE A 116 3.81 -1.19 -15.86
N GLN A 117 2.97 -1.83 -16.69
CA GLN A 117 1.65 -2.28 -16.19
C GLN A 117 1.74 -3.42 -15.17
N GLY A 118 2.89 -4.10 -15.05
CA GLY A 118 3.12 -5.09 -14.02
C GLY A 118 3.09 -4.53 -12.58
N ASN A 119 3.22 -3.20 -12.40
CA ASN A 119 3.11 -2.51 -11.11
C ASN A 119 1.71 -1.87 -10.90
N ASP A 120 0.79 -2.01 -11.84
CA ASP A 120 -0.57 -1.50 -11.75
C ASP A 120 -1.43 -2.41 -10.85
N TRP A 121 -2.15 -1.82 -9.91
CA TRP A 121 -3.04 -2.58 -9.02
C TRP A 121 -4.07 -3.40 -9.79
N SER A 122 -4.69 -2.82 -10.81
CA SER A 122 -5.76 -3.47 -11.56
C SER A 122 -5.28 -4.40 -12.68
N PHE A 123 -3.98 -4.43 -12.97
CA PHE A 123 -3.45 -5.31 -14.01
C PHE A 123 -3.38 -6.78 -13.58
N ALA A 124 -3.71 -7.67 -14.49
CA ALA A 124 -3.38 -9.09 -14.44
C ALA A 124 -3.28 -9.62 -15.88
N PRO A 125 -2.30 -10.49 -16.20
CA PRO A 125 -2.06 -10.95 -17.56
C PRO A 125 -3.07 -12.03 -18.02
N TYR A 126 -4.36 -11.79 -17.78
CA TYR A 126 -5.41 -12.72 -18.16
C TYR A 126 -5.71 -12.68 -19.66
N THR A 127 -5.74 -13.85 -20.30
CA THR A 127 -6.08 -14.02 -21.71
C THR A 127 -7.54 -14.40 -21.97
N SER A 128 -8.32 -14.54 -20.91
CA SER A 128 -9.78 -14.74 -20.93
C SER A 128 -10.42 -13.96 -19.79
N PHE A 129 -11.71 -13.64 -19.89
CA PHE A 129 -12.42 -12.96 -18.82
C PHE A 129 -12.40 -13.78 -17.53
N THR A 130 -11.73 -13.25 -16.52
CA THR A 130 -11.51 -13.87 -15.21
C THR A 130 -11.98 -12.92 -14.13
N ASP A 131 -12.65 -13.43 -13.10
CA ASP A 131 -13.07 -12.63 -11.95
C ASP A 131 -11.86 -11.96 -11.31
N TRP A 132 -11.88 -10.62 -11.23
CA TRP A 132 -10.74 -9.86 -10.72
C TRP A 132 -11.17 -8.76 -9.76
N ALA A 133 -10.84 -8.96 -8.48
CA ALA A 133 -11.27 -8.06 -7.41
C ALA A 133 -10.47 -6.74 -7.33
N GLN A 134 -9.38 -6.61 -8.09
CA GLN A 134 -8.58 -5.38 -8.15
C GLN A 134 -9.08 -4.38 -9.21
N VAL A 135 -10.11 -4.73 -9.98
CA VAL A 135 -10.97 -3.78 -10.69
C VAL A 135 -12.20 -3.55 -9.82
N THR A 136 -12.46 -2.30 -9.43
CA THR A 136 -13.50 -1.99 -8.44
C THR A 136 -14.78 -1.48 -9.07
N GLY A 137 -15.93 -1.87 -8.51
CA GLY A 137 -17.26 -1.47 -8.97
C GLY A 137 -18.08 -0.81 -7.88
N TYR A 138 -18.74 0.26 -8.27
CA TYR A 138 -19.57 1.09 -7.39
C TYR A 138 -20.99 1.15 -7.91
N LEU A 139 -21.94 1.14 -7.01
CA LEU A 139 -23.34 1.38 -7.29
C LEU A 139 -23.78 2.60 -6.47
N SER A 140 -24.20 3.66 -7.15
CA SER A 140 -24.58 4.94 -6.53
C SER A 140 -23.50 5.46 -5.55
N GLY A 141 -22.24 5.32 -5.93
CA GLY A 141 -21.09 5.76 -5.13
C GLY A 141 -20.61 4.79 -4.03
N SER A 142 -21.37 3.73 -3.73
CA SER A 142 -20.96 2.71 -2.75
C SER A 142 -20.19 1.59 -3.42
N LEU A 143 -19.06 1.18 -2.85
CA LEU A 143 -18.27 0.03 -3.33
C LEU A 143 -19.10 -1.25 -3.17
N VAL A 144 -19.34 -1.96 -4.27
CA VAL A 144 -20.12 -3.21 -4.29
C VAL A 144 -19.34 -4.39 -4.84
N TRP A 145 -18.20 -4.14 -5.46
CA TRP A 145 -17.31 -5.18 -5.97
C TRP A 145 -15.85 -4.76 -5.85
N GLY A 146 -15.02 -5.74 -5.49
CA GLY A 146 -13.57 -5.63 -5.49
C GLY A 146 -13.00 -4.94 -4.27
N HIS A 147 -11.71 -4.65 -4.34
CA HIS A 147 -10.94 -3.98 -3.30
C HIS A 147 -10.18 -2.82 -3.91
N GLU A 148 -10.34 -1.63 -3.34
CA GLU A 148 -9.50 -0.49 -3.71
C GLU A 148 -8.02 -0.77 -3.35
N PRO A 149 -7.05 -0.16 -4.06
CA PRO A 149 -5.67 -0.21 -3.62
C PRO A 149 -5.60 0.24 -2.16
N MET A 150 -5.13 -0.64 -1.30
CA MET A 150 -4.85 -0.20 0.06
C MET A 150 -3.65 0.72 0.00
N ALA A 151 -3.69 1.84 0.71
CA ALA A 151 -2.47 2.58 0.99
C ALA A 151 -1.44 1.54 1.47
N ALA A 152 -0.27 1.49 0.85
CA ALA A 152 0.81 0.66 1.37
C ALA A 152 0.89 0.99 2.86
N PRO A 153 0.78 0.00 3.76
CA PRO A 153 0.81 0.28 5.19
C PRO A 153 2.06 1.10 5.43
N ALA A 154 1.90 2.24 6.07
CA ALA A 154 3.02 3.14 6.29
C ALA A 154 4.09 2.38 7.06
N ALA A 155 5.28 2.33 6.50
CA ALA A 155 6.40 1.67 7.15
C ALA A 155 6.66 2.37 8.50
N LEU A 156 6.88 1.57 9.53
CA LEU A 156 7.32 2.10 10.82
C LEU A 156 8.71 2.71 10.66
N THR A 157 8.89 3.88 11.24
CA THR A 157 10.19 4.55 11.34
C THR A 157 10.53 4.79 12.81
N VAL A 158 11.80 4.74 13.15
CA VAL A 158 12.25 5.12 14.50
C VAL A 158 12.66 6.59 14.50
N SER A 159 12.02 7.40 15.35
CA SER A 159 12.27 8.85 15.43
C SER A 159 13.24 9.23 16.54
N SER A 160 13.33 8.43 17.60
CA SER A 160 14.23 8.69 18.72
C SER A 160 14.64 7.39 19.39
N ALA A 161 15.81 7.42 20.01
CA ALA A 161 16.29 6.39 20.92
C ALA A 161 16.94 7.05 22.14
N MET A 162 16.82 6.46 23.30
CA MET A 162 17.46 6.93 24.53
C MET A 162 17.70 5.78 25.51
N SER A 163 18.53 6.03 26.50
CA SER A 163 18.75 5.13 27.64
C SER A 163 18.50 5.90 28.93
N PHE A 164 17.88 5.26 29.90
CA PHE A 164 17.62 5.86 31.22
C PHE A 164 17.83 4.82 32.33
N PRO A 165 18.54 5.13 33.41
CA PRO A 165 19.30 6.37 33.63
C PRO A 165 20.46 6.52 32.66
N ASN A 166 20.89 7.77 32.42
CA ASN A 166 22.08 8.07 31.61
C ASN A 166 22.77 9.32 32.19
N PRO A 167 23.89 9.24 32.92
CA PRO A 167 24.71 8.04 33.11
C PRO A 167 23.99 6.91 33.84
N SER A 168 24.35 5.67 33.50
CA SER A 168 23.94 4.49 34.23
C SER A 168 25.04 4.08 35.25
N THR A 169 24.60 3.49 36.35
CA THR A 169 25.48 3.12 37.47
C THR A 169 25.76 1.61 37.61
N GLY A 170 25.55 0.87 36.51
CA GLY A 170 25.79 -0.56 36.46
C GLY A 170 24.65 -1.44 37.02
N THR A 171 23.53 -0.85 37.32
CA THR A 171 22.33 -1.57 37.83
C THR A 171 21.32 -1.92 36.74
N GLY A 172 21.65 -1.65 35.49
CA GLY A 172 20.80 -1.79 34.31
C GLY A 172 20.20 -0.48 33.86
N ALA A 173 19.76 -0.46 32.64
CA ALA A 173 19.13 0.69 32.00
C ALA A 173 17.90 0.29 31.18
N THR A 174 16.94 1.20 31.09
CA THR A 174 15.82 1.09 30.17
C THR A 174 16.21 1.72 28.84
N LEU A 175 16.21 0.93 27.79
CA LEU A 175 16.35 1.39 26.40
C LEU A 175 14.98 1.77 25.90
N SER A 176 14.78 3.05 25.58
CA SER A 176 13.51 3.58 25.10
C SER A 176 13.66 4.06 23.66
N PHE A 177 12.68 3.82 22.84
CA PHE A 177 12.62 4.30 21.46
C PHE A 177 11.19 4.63 21.05
N ASN A 178 11.04 5.52 20.11
CA ASN A 178 9.71 5.93 19.62
C ASN A 178 9.56 5.56 18.16
N LEU A 179 8.50 4.81 17.85
CA LEU A 179 8.12 4.42 16.50
C LEU A 179 7.03 5.32 15.97
N ASN A 180 7.27 5.87 14.78
CA ASN A 180 6.31 6.67 14.04
C ASN A 180 5.89 5.93 12.77
N GLY A 181 4.67 6.18 12.33
CA GLY A 181 4.15 5.74 11.05
C GLY A 181 2.93 6.58 10.74
N THR A 182 2.69 6.84 9.48
CA THR A 182 1.51 7.57 9.03
C THR A 182 0.62 6.60 8.28
N GLN A 183 -0.62 6.42 8.71
CA GLN A 183 -1.62 5.77 7.90
C GLN A 183 -2.25 6.83 6.99
N THR A 184 -2.20 6.60 5.68
CA THR A 184 -2.87 7.44 4.69
C THR A 184 -4.11 6.70 4.19
N GLY A 185 -5.23 7.39 4.11
CA GLY A 185 -6.50 6.81 3.63
C GLY A 185 -7.70 7.16 4.51
N PRO A 186 -8.91 6.74 4.14
CA PRO A 186 -10.15 7.05 4.88
C PRO A 186 -10.15 6.56 6.34
N ALA A 187 -9.40 5.51 6.65
CA ALA A 187 -9.26 5.00 8.01
C ALA A 187 -8.42 5.92 8.93
N ALA A 188 -7.61 6.82 8.37
CA ALA A 188 -6.79 7.75 9.15
C ALA A 188 -7.64 8.74 9.98
N SER A 189 -8.87 9.00 9.57
CA SER A 189 -9.79 9.92 10.26
C SER A 189 -10.47 9.31 11.50
N LEU A 190 -10.34 8.00 11.72
CA LEU A 190 -10.97 7.30 12.85
C LEU A 190 -10.01 7.08 14.03
N LEU A 191 -8.77 7.58 13.93
CA LEU A 191 -7.73 7.33 14.91
C LEU A 191 -7.64 8.46 15.93
N SER A 192 -7.83 8.09 17.21
CA SER A 192 -7.53 8.95 18.35
C SER A 192 -6.03 8.90 18.65
N ALA A 193 -5.46 10.03 19.07
CA ALA A 193 -4.05 10.15 19.46
C ALA A 193 -3.64 9.22 20.61
N ASP A 194 -4.59 8.65 21.32
CA ASP A 194 -4.37 7.81 22.50
C ASP A 194 -4.37 6.29 22.23
N ASN A 195 -4.55 5.88 20.96
CA ASN A 195 -4.55 4.45 20.64
C ASN A 195 -3.34 4.10 19.75
N PRO A 196 -2.40 3.26 20.21
CA PRO A 196 -1.25 2.87 19.39
C PRO A 196 -1.71 2.15 18.13
N LEU A 197 -1.33 2.68 16.99
CA LEU A 197 -1.72 2.15 15.70
C LEU A 197 -0.85 0.94 15.34
N LEU A 198 -1.47 -0.21 15.17
CA LEU A 198 -0.79 -1.39 14.62
C LEU A 198 -0.58 -1.18 13.12
N LEU A 199 0.65 -0.87 12.72
CA LEU A 199 1.01 -0.62 11.33
C LEU A 199 1.62 -1.83 10.64
N ASP A 200 2.39 -2.65 11.36
CA ASP A 200 3.06 -3.81 10.79
C ASP A 200 3.25 -4.91 11.84
N PRO A 201 2.40 -5.97 11.83
CA PRO A 201 2.55 -7.09 12.75
C PRO A 201 3.83 -7.91 12.53
N ASN A 202 4.52 -7.72 11.40
CA ASN A 202 5.76 -8.40 11.06
C ASN A 202 6.99 -7.49 11.17
N ALA A 203 6.84 -6.28 11.71
CA ALA A 203 7.95 -5.37 11.91
C ALA A 203 9.05 -6.04 12.74
N LYS A 204 10.30 -5.84 12.33
CA LYS A 204 11.48 -6.31 13.04
C LYS A 204 12.25 -5.13 13.60
N ILE A 205 12.33 -5.04 14.91
CA ILE A 205 13.08 -4.01 15.60
C ILE A 205 14.35 -4.63 16.19
N THR A 206 15.50 -4.12 15.79
CA THR A 206 16.80 -4.58 16.30
C THR A 206 17.44 -3.48 17.12
N LEU A 207 17.67 -3.75 18.39
CA LEU A 207 18.48 -2.92 19.27
C LEU A 207 19.90 -3.49 19.29
N GLY A 208 20.89 -2.62 19.18
CA GLY A 208 22.29 -2.99 19.27
C GLY A 208 23.07 -1.98 20.12
N ILE A 209 23.91 -2.46 21.02
CA ILE A 209 24.86 -1.64 21.78
C ILE A 209 26.26 -1.85 21.19
N TYR A 210 26.92 -0.74 20.94
CA TYR A 210 28.22 -0.71 20.27
C TYR A 210 29.24 0.09 21.06
N THR A 211 30.51 -0.27 20.92
CA THR A 211 31.61 0.62 21.31
C THR A 211 31.68 1.83 20.36
N LEU A 212 32.41 2.88 20.72
CA LEU A 212 32.68 4.00 19.81
C LEU A 212 33.37 3.58 18.51
N ALA A 213 34.11 2.46 18.52
CA ALA A 213 34.69 1.87 17.31
C ALA A 213 33.72 0.98 16.52
N MET A 214 32.42 1.11 16.79
CA MET A 214 31.33 0.38 16.12
C MET A 214 31.41 -1.15 16.26
N ARG A 215 32.08 -1.67 17.27
CA ARG A 215 32.06 -3.10 17.61
C ARG A 215 30.76 -3.41 18.36
N LEU A 216 29.98 -4.36 17.87
CA LEU A 216 28.78 -4.84 18.53
C LEU A 216 29.12 -5.52 19.86
N ILE A 217 28.45 -5.15 20.93
CA ILE A 217 28.60 -5.67 22.29
C ILE A 217 27.39 -6.51 22.67
N TRP A 218 26.23 -6.00 22.42
CA TRP A 218 24.93 -6.62 22.74
C TRP A 218 23.92 -6.34 21.66
N THR A 219 22.98 -7.26 21.45
CA THR A 219 21.89 -7.08 20.52
C THR A 219 20.66 -7.86 20.95
N GLN A 220 19.50 -7.29 20.67
CA GLN A 220 18.20 -7.96 20.81
C GLN A 220 17.31 -7.60 19.64
N THR A 221 16.57 -8.59 19.15
CA THR A 221 15.57 -8.42 18.12
C THR A 221 14.19 -8.65 18.71
N LEU A 222 13.26 -7.71 18.44
CA LEU A 222 11.87 -7.75 18.82
C LEU A 222 11.04 -7.88 17.54
N THR A 223 10.04 -8.74 17.54
CA THR A 223 9.18 -8.99 16.37
C THR A 223 7.72 -9.12 16.79
N GLY A 224 6.82 -8.68 15.91
CA GLY A 224 5.38 -8.89 16.04
C GLY A 224 4.68 -8.11 17.16
N GLY A 225 3.38 -8.32 17.26
CA GLY A 225 2.54 -7.88 18.37
C GLY A 225 2.67 -6.38 18.69
N ALA A 226 2.94 -6.08 19.95
CA ALA A 226 3.03 -4.73 20.48
C ALA A 226 4.14 -3.87 19.84
N TYR A 227 5.17 -4.50 19.28
CA TYR A 227 6.29 -3.78 18.64
C TYR A 227 6.01 -3.37 17.19
N GLY A 228 4.91 -3.82 16.59
CA GLY A 228 4.42 -3.35 15.29
C GLY A 228 3.55 -2.09 15.36
N THR A 229 3.49 -1.42 16.52
CA THR A 229 2.65 -0.25 16.80
C THR A 229 3.46 1.04 16.84
N THR A 230 2.79 2.16 16.58
CA THR A 230 3.38 3.49 16.84
C THR A 230 3.47 3.78 18.33
N GLY A 231 4.30 4.75 18.70
CA GLY A 231 4.45 5.23 20.05
C GLY A 231 5.75 4.82 20.72
N LYS A 232 5.80 5.01 22.01
CA LYS A 232 6.96 4.74 22.85
C LYS A 232 7.04 3.25 23.19
N HIS A 233 8.22 2.68 23.01
CA HIS A 233 8.57 1.31 23.40
C HIS A 233 9.75 1.32 24.34
N GLU A 234 9.78 0.37 25.26
CA GLU A 234 10.80 0.27 26.28
C GLU A 234 11.26 -1.18 26.43
N LEU A 235 12.55 -1.33 26.68
CA LEU A 235 13.20 -2.61 26.94
C LEU A 235 14.22 -2.45 28.03
N TYR A 236 14.16 -3.31 29.04
CA TYR A 236 15.20 -3.37 30.08
C TYR A 236 16.45 -4.07 29.53
N TRP A 237 17.61 -3.51 29.81
CA TRP A 237 18.93 -4.07 29.53
C TRP A 237 19.78 -4.07 30.79
N ASP A 238 20.39 -5.21 31.13
CA ASP A 238 21.13 -5.45 32.34
C ASP A 238 22.60 -4.96 32.28
N GLU A 239 22.97 -4.21 31.23
CA GLU A 239 24.33 -3.68 30.99
C GLU A 239 25.39 -4.75 30.85
N ARG A 240 25.00 -5.93 30.35
CA ARG A 240 25.93 -7.03 30.06
C ARG A 240 26.12 -7.20 28.56
N ASP A 241 27.29 -7.73 28.21
CA ASP A 241 27.59 -8.12 26.83
C ASP A 241 26.90 -9.44 26.46
N LEU A 242 27.05 -9.87 25.20
CA LEU A 242 26.49 -11.14 24.70
C LEU A 242 27.03 -12.39 25.47
N ARG A 243 28.08 -12.27 26.28
CA ARG A 243 28.62 -13.32 27.11
C ARG A 243 28.18 -13.21 28.57
N GLY A 244 27.35 -12.24 28.91
CA GLY A 244 26.88 -11.97 30.26
C GLY A 244 27.91 -11.23 31.15
N ILE A 245 28.93 -10.63 30.55
CA ILE A 245 29.96 -9.86 31.29
C ILE A 245 29.50 -8.41 31.40
N GLY A 246 29.50 -7.85 32.62
CA GLY A 246 29.18 -6.43 32.85
C GLY A 246 30.11 -5.50 32.08
N LEU A 247 29.58 -4.42 31.57
CA LEU A 247 30.35 -3.46 30.79
C LEU A 247 31.17 -2.54 31.69
N ALA A 248 32.36 -2.20 31.23
CA ALA A 248 33.23 -1.24 31.92
C ALA A 248 32.67 0.20 31.78
N ASN A 249 33.16 1.08 32.69
CA ASN A 249 32.95 2.51 32.58
C ASN A 249 33.32 3.02 31.17
N GLY A 250 32.47 3.79 30.56
CA GLY A 250 32.71 4.31 29.21
C GLY A 250 31.48 4.77 28.47
N LEU A 251 31.72 5.30 27.28
CA LEU A 251 30.70 5.76 26.36
C LEU A 251 30.42 4.66 25.32
N TYR A 252 29.14 4.33 25.18
CA TYR A 252 28.61 3.36 24.24
C TYR A 252 27.57 3.99 23.33
N LEU A 253 27.22 3.32 22.24
CA LEU A 253 26.20 3.76 21.29
C LEU A 253 25.07 2.74 21.26
N LEU A 254 23.86 3.17 21.58
CA LEU A 254 22.64 2.46 21.26
C LEU A 254 22.26 2.75 19.80
N ARG A 255 22.00 1.74 19.03
CA ARG A 255 21.35 1.86 17.72
C ARG A 255 20.07 1.05 17.72
N VAL A 256 18.97 1.70 17.42
CA VAL A 256 17.68 1.06 17.17
C VAL A 256 17.43 1.09 15.67
N THR A 257 17.15 -0.06 15.09
CA THR A 257 16.83 -0.20 13.68
C THR A 257 15.48 -0.87 13.56
N VAL A 258 14.56 -0.29 12.77
CA VAL A 258 13.28 -0.89 12.41
C VAL A 258 13.28 -1.27 10.93
N GLU A 259 12.84 -2.49 10.63
CA GLU A 259 12.55 -3.00 9.28
C GLU A 259 11.06 -3.27 9.22
N SER A 260 10.36 -2.57 8.34
CA SER A 260 8.91 -2.63 8.18
C SER A 260 8.56 -2.45 6.72
N HIS A 261 7.72 -3.34 6.17
CA HIS A 261 7.29 -3.31 4.75
C HIS A 261 8.45 -3.11 3.76
N GLY A 262 9.60 -3.75 4.01
CA GLY A 262 10.80 -3.61 3.16
C GLY A 262 11.58 -2.30 3.33
N GLN A 263 11.09 -1.38 4.15
CA GLN A 263 11.78 -0.13 4.49
C GLN A 263 12.64 -0.33 5.75
N LYS A 264 13.73 0.44 5.83
CA LYS A 264 14.63 0.41 6.97
C LYS A 264 14.89 1.82 7.50
N SER A 265 14.71 2.00 8.81
CA SER A 265 14.96 3.26 9.52
C SER A 265 15.82 2.99 10.75
N SER A 266 16.62 3.95 11.17
CA SER A 266 17.42 3.79 12.39
C SER A 266 17.64 5.09 13.13
N ALA A 267 17.67 4.99 14.47
CA ALA A 267 18.07 6.07 15.39
C ALA A 267 19.21 5.60 16.29
N THR A 268 20.02 6.56 16.75
CA THR A 268 21.16 6.28 17.64
C THR A 268 21.11 7.18 18.86
N ALA A 269 21.58 6.68 20.00
CA ALA A 269 21.75 7.43 21.23
C ALA A 269 23.09 7.09 21.89
N LYS A 270 23.60 7.98 22.71
CA LYS A 270 24.78 7.75 23.54
C LYS A 270 24.36 7.18 24.89
N ILE A 271 25.10 6.21 25.39
CA ILE A 271 24.94 5.64 26.74
C ILE A 271 26.26 5.83 27.48
N LEU A 272 26.22 6.48 28.61
CA LEU A 272 27.39 6.60 29.51
C LEU A 272 27.19 5.68 30.70
N ILE A 273 28.15 4.78 30.93
CA ILE A 273 28.20 3.89 32.10
C ILE A 273 29.30 4.39 33.05
N LEU A 274 28.89 4.62 34.31
CA LEU A 274 29.77 5.05 35.41
C LEU A 274 29.44 4.19 36.63
N GLN A 275 30.23 3.15 36.87
CA GLN A 275 30.11 2.25 38.01
C GLN A 275 31.08 2.64 39.15
#